data_98280826d5732b17601b2346577f7e6b
#
_entry.id   98280826d5732b17601b2346577f7e6b
#
_cell.length_a   1.000
_cell.length_b   1.000
_cell.length_c   1.000
_cell.angle_alpha   90.00
_cell.angle_beta   90.00
_cell.angle_gamma   90.00
#
_symmetry.space_group_name_H-M   'P 1'
#
loop_
_entity.id
_entity.type
_entity.pdbx_description
1 polymer ?
#
loop_
_entity_poly.entity_id
_entity_poly.type
_entity_poly.pdbx_seq_one_letter_code
_entity_poly.pdbx_strand_id
1 'polypeptide(L)'
;MALGGNMARALTPSVPEPAPAMTQFSLTDDQIAIRDMALSFATENLAPHALEWDEKRHFPVDVMREAAALGMASIYTREDVGGSGMSRLDAALIFEALATGCPTISAYLSIHNMVTWMIDRYGSEAQRQLFVPRLSTMELIGSYCLTEPGSGSDAAALKTRAVLDGDVYVVNGVKQFISGAGVSDVYLTMVRTGESGPSGISTLVIEKDTPGLSFGAIEKKMGWNAQPTRAVIFEDARVPVANRLADEGMGFKIAMSGLDGGRINIGACSLGGAQSALDKSLTYANDRKAFGKRIADFQSLQFKLADMATDLECARTFLWRAAASLDEKALDATKLCAMAKRLATDTGFNVANDALQIHGGYGYLADYGIEKIVRDLRVHQILEGTNEIMRLIVARDLVGRGN
;
A
#
# COMPACT_ATOMS: atom_id res chain seq x y z
N MET A 1 -54.02 -63.89 -24.11
CA MET A 1 -54.31 -62.51 -23.70
C MET A 1 -53.50 -62.21 -22.47
N ALA A 2 -52.45 -61.43 -22.57
CA ALA A 2 -51.76 -60.79 -21.45
C ALA A 2 -50.98 -59.59 -22.01
N LEU A 3 -51.46 -58.44 -21.61
CA LEU A 3 -50.93 -57.12 -22.03
C LEU A 3 -49.59 -56.80 -21.33
N GLY A 4 -48.62 -56.52 -22.14
CA GLY A 4 -47.31 -56.03 -21.67
C GLY A 4 -47.37 -54.57 -21.22
N GLY A 5 -46.98 -54.29 -20.00
CA GLY A 5 -46.76 -52.94 -19.47
C GLY A 5 -45.33 -52.48 -19.69
N ASN A 6 -45.19 -51.47 -20.52
CA ASN A 6 -43.93 -50.80 -20.76
C ASN A 6 -43.68 -49.76 -19.65
N MET A 7 -42.75 -50.06 -18.70
CA MET A 7 -42.35 -49.09 -17.67
C MET A 7 -41.32 -48.12 -18.25
N ALA A 8 -41.75 -46.91 -18.52
CA ALA A 8 -40.85 -45.81 -18.82
C ALA A 8 -39.94 -45.50 -17.59
N ARG A 9 -38.64 -45.71 -17.75
CA ARG A 9 -37.61 -45.27 -16.81
C ARG A 9 -37.56 -43.72 -16.86
N ALA A 10 -37.99 -43.09 -15.78
CA ALA A 10 -37.79 -41.68 -15.55
C ALA A 10 -36.30 -41.42 -15.41
N LEU A 11 -35.71 -40.62 -16.32
CA LEU A 11 -34.38 -40.07 -16.21
C LEU A 11 -34.39 -39.04 -15.07
N THR A 12 -33.79 -39.37 -13.94
CA THR A 12 -33.49 -38.41 -12.89
C THR A 12 -32.42 -37.44 -13.45
N PRO A 13 -32.63 -36.12 -13.36
CA PRO A 13 -31.59 -35.18 -13.76
C PRO A 13 -30.35 -35.36 -12.85
N SER A 14 -29.22 -35.56 -13.46
CA SER A 14 -27.92 -35.60 -12.77
C SER A 14 -27.71 -34.24 -12.09
N VAL A 15 -27.63 -34.23 -10.78
CA VAL A 15 -27.13 -33.05 -10.02
C VAL A 15 -25.66 -32.88 -10.46
N PRO A 16 -25.27 -31.71 -10.95
CA PRO A 16 -23.85 -31.48 -11.29
C PRO A 16 -23.01 -31.67 -10.01
N GLU A 17 -21.92 -32.40 -10.14
CA GLU A 17 -20.95 -32.52 -9.06
C GLU A 17 -20.54 -31.12 -8.62
N PRO A 18 -20.52 -30.82 -7.31
CA PRO A 18 -19.99 -29.57 -6.84
C PRO A 18 -18.54 -29.46 -7.32
N ALA A 19 -18.20 -28.33 -7.94
CA ALA A 19 -16.81 -28.01 -8.27
C ALA A 19 -15.95 -28.26 -7.01
N PRO A 20 -14.74 -28.82 -7.18
CA PRO A 20 -13.87 -29.07 -6.02
C PRO A 20 -13.73 -27.76 -5.26
N ALA A 21 -14.05 -27.78 -3.97
CA ALA A 21 -13.91 -26.62 -3.10
C ALA A 21 -12.43 -26.21 -3.16
N MET A 22 -12.15 -25.09 -3.86
CA MET A 22 -10.83 -24.49 -3.82
C MET A 22 -10.48 -24.27 -2.36
N THR A 23 -9.31 -24.76 -1.93
CA THR A 23 -8.86 -24.50 -0.58
C THR A 23 -8.71 -22.97 -0.47
N GLN A 24 -9.24 -22.39 0.57
CA GLN A 24 -9.31 -20.93 0.81
C GLN A 24 -7.93 -20.21 0.80
N PHE A 25 -6.86 -20.96 0.62
CA PHE A 25 -5.45 -20.55 0.65
C PHE A 25 -4.74 -20.67 -0.70
N SER A 26 -5.40 -21.18 -1.72
CA SER A 26 -4.83 -21.29 -3.07
C SER A 26 -5.22 -20.07 -3.90
N LEU A 27 -4.24 -19.49 -4.58
CA LEU A 27 -4.48 -18.44 -5.57
C LEU A 27 -5.18 -19.04 -6.80
N THR A 28 -6.05 -18.27 -7.43
CA THR A 28 -6.63 -18.61 -8.72
C THR A 28 -5.58 -18.48 -9.82
N ASP A 29 -5.85 -19.05 -11.00
CA ASP A 29 -4.97 -18.91 -12.16
C ASP A 29 -4.80 -17.44 -12.57
N ASP A 30 -5.86 -16.63 -12.51
CA ASP A 30 -5.81 -15.19 -12.76
C ASP A 30 -4.93 -14.45 -11.75
N GLN A 31 -5.03 -14.78 -10.46
CA GLN A 31 -4.20 -14.21 -9.41
C GLN A 31 -2.73 -14.56 -9.58
N ILE A 32 -2.43 -15.80 -10.00
CA ILE A 32 -1.08 -16.22 -10.33
C ILE A 32 -0.56 -15.42 -11.53
N ALA A 33 -1.35 -15.28 -12.60
CA ALA A 33 -0.96 -14.52 -13.79
C ALA A 33 -0.70 -13.04 -13.49
N ILE A 34 -1.56 -12.40 -12.68
CA ILE A 34 -1.41 -11.00 -12.25
C ILE A 34 -0.14 -10.81 -11.41
N ARG A 35 0.10 -11.70 -10.45
CA ARG A 35 1.32 -11.69 -9.63
C ARG A 35 2.57 -11.86 -10.49
N ASP A 36 2.57 -12.81 -11.40
CA ASP A 36 3.72 -13.14 -12.26
C ASP A 36 4.01 -11.98 -13.23
N MET A 37 2.98 -11.30 -13.76
CA MET A 37 3.13 -10.08 -14.55
C MET A 37 3.81 -8.96 -13.74
N ALA A 38 3.35 -8.72 -12.51
CA ALA A 38 3.94 -7.71 -11.64
C ALA A 38 5.39 -8.07 -11.23
N LEU A 39 5.68 -9.36 -11.04
CA LEU A 39 7.03 -9.85 -10.74
C LEU A 39 7.98 -9.69 -11.94
N SER A 40 7.54 -9.98 -13.17
CA SER A 40 8.33 -9.71 -14.38
C SER A 40 8.63 -8.22 -14.49
N PHE A 41 7.63 -7.36 -14.32
CA PHE A 41 7.83 -5.91 -14.34
C PHE A 41 8.83 -5.45 -13.27
N ALA A 42 8.72 -5.96 -12.06
CA ALA A 42 9.65 -5.64 -10.96
C ALA A 42 11.09 -6.06 -11.28
N THR A 43 11.25 -7.24 -11.86
CA THR A 43 12.56 -7.81 -12.20
C THR A 43 13.23 -7.06 -13.35
N GLU A 44 12.47 -6.66 -14.35
CA GLU A 44 12.97 -6.04 -15.58
C GLU A 44 13.14 -4.52 -15.44
N ASN A 45 12.23 -3.84 -14.71
CA ASN A 45 12.15 -2.37 -14.72
C ASN A 45 12.46 -1.72 -13.37
N LEU A 46 12.36 -2.43 -12.23
CA LEU A 46 12.62 -1.84 -10.92
C LEU A 46 13.95 -2.30 -10.32
N ALA A 47 14.18 -3.61 -10.26
CA ALA A 47 15.34 -4.18 -9.58
C ALA A 47 16.69 -3.71 -10.15
N PRO A 48 16.88 -3.57 -11.48
CA PRO A 48 18.15 -3.13 -12.05
C PRO A 48 18.54 -1.68 -11.67
N HIS A 49 17.54 -0.85 -11.35
CA HIS A 49 17.72 0.57 -11.14
C HIS A 49 17.57 1.01 -9.67
N ALA A 50 17.08 0.11 -8.80
CA ALA A 50 16.69 0.46 -7.45
C ALA A 50 17.80 1.09 -6.60
N LEU A 51 19.06 0.63 -6.75
CA LEU A 51 20.23 1.18 -6.04
C LEU A 51 20.60 2.57 -6.57
N GLU A 52 20.65 2.72 -7.89
CA GLU A 52 20.95 4.00 -8.53
C GLU A 52 19.92 5.08 -8.16
N TRP A 53 18.61 4.72 -8.16
CA TRP A 53 17.56 5.65 -7.77
C TRP A 53 17.66 6.05 -6.30
N ASP A 54 18.04 5.14 -5.40
CA ASP A 54 18.24 5.44 -3.98
C ASP A 54 19.41 6.39 -3.79
N GLU A 55 20.56 6.13 -4.42
CA GLU A 55 21.77 6.95 -4.36
C GLU A 55 21.53 8.35 -4.94
N LYS A 56 20.96 8.44 -6.14
CA LYS A 56 20.71 9.70 -6.84
C LYS A 56 19.46 10.42 -6.37
N ARG A 57 18.68 9.82 -5.47
CA ARG A 57 17.36 10.32 -5.04
C ARG A 57 16.45 10.61 -6.24
N HIS A 58 16.53 9.73 -7.23
CA HIS A 58 15.75 9.84 -8.45
C HIS A 58 14.36 9.23 -8.29
N PHE A 59 13.33 10.00 -8.68
CA PHE A 59 11.95 9.54 -8.64
C PHE A 59 11.51 9.18 -10.06
N PRO A 60 11.42 7.88 -10.42
CA PRO A 60 11.25 7.40 -11.78
C PRO A 60 9.76 7.44 -12.21
N VAL A 61 9.26 8.64 -12.50
CA VAL A 61 7.84 8.85 -12.92
C VAL A 61 7.54 8.14 -14.23
N ASP A 62 8.49 8.10 -15.15
CA ASP A 62 8.40 7.39 -16.43
C ASP A 62 8.16 5.88 -16.25
N VAL A 63 8.95 5.24 -15.41
CA VAL A 63 8.78 3.80 -15.09
C VAL A 63 7.45 3.53 -14.38
N MET A 64 7.01 4.44 -13.51
CA MET A 64 5.68 4.30 -12.89
C MET A 64 4.53 4.45 -13.89
N ARG A 65 4.69 5.26 -14.95
CA ARG A 65 3.73 5.32 -16.06
C ARG A 65 3.69 4.02 -16.89
N GLU A 66 4.82 3.35 -17.04
CA GLU A 66 4.85 2.01 -17.65
C GLU A 66 4.07 1.00 -16.79
N ALA A 67 4.22 1.04 -15.45
CA ALA A 67 3.39 0.23 -14.55
C ALA A 67 1.89 0.60 -14.66
N ALA A 68 1.56 1.89 -14.84
CA ALA A 68 0.20 2.35 -15.06
C ALA A 68 -0.41 1.79 -16.35
N ALA A 69 0.38 1.69 -17.42
CA ALA A 69 -0.06 1.08 -18.68
C ALA A 69 -0.45 -0.41 -18.54
N LEU A 70 0.05 -1.08 -17.50
CA LEU A 70 -0.32 -2.44 -17.11
C LEU A 70 -1.45 -2.49 -16.07
N GLY A 71 -2.12 -1.35 -15.78
CA GLY A 71 -3.22 -1.26 -14.83
C GLY A 71 -2.81 -1.13 -13.35
N MET A 72 -1.51 -0.99 -13.04
CA MET A 72 -1.02 -1.01 -11.66
C MET A 72 -1.15 0.34 -10.92
N ALA A 73 -1.64 1.41 -11.57
CA ALA A 73 -1.84 2.72 -10.94
C ALA A 73 -3.24 2.90 -10.31
N SER A 74 -4.20 2.02 -10.64
CA SER A 74 -5.59 2.11 -10.18
C SER A 74 -6.23 0.72 -10.02
N ILE A 75 -5.53 -0.17 -9.32
CA ILE A 75 -5.81 -1.62 -9.26
C ILE A 75 -7.24 -1.91 -8.78
N TYR A 76 -7.68 -1.31 -7.68
CA TYR A 76 -8.99 -1.54 -7.07
C TYR A 76 -9.98 -0.37 -7.25
N THR A 77 -9.72 0.45 -8.28
CA THR A 77 -10.62 1.51 -8.75
C THR A 77 -11.56 0.95 -9.80
N ARG A 78 -12.79 1.48 -9.89
CA ARG A 78 -13.81 0.98 -10.81
C ARG A 78 -13.39 1.12 -12.28
N GLU A 79 -13.82 0.16 -13.11
CA GLU A 79 -13.48 0.09 -14.53
C GLU A 79 -14.13 1.22 -15.35
N ASP A 80 -15.32 1.69 -14.97
CA ASP A 80 -16.08 2.71 -15.67
C ASP A 80 -15.38 4.08 -15.78
N VAL A 81 -14.31 4.27 -14.99
CA VAL A 81 -13.45 5.47 -15.00
C VAL A 81 -11.98 5.12 -15.28
N GLY A 82 -11.70 3.97 -15.87
CA GLY A 82 -10.36 3.56 -16.28
C GLY A 82 -9.54 2.84 -15.20
N GLY A 83 -10.15 2.44 -14.08
CA GLY A 83 -9.54 1.55 -13.09
C GLY A 83 -9.52 0.10 -13.53
N SER A 84 -8.77 -0.75 -12.82
CA SER A 84 -8.65 -2.19 -13.15
C SER A 84 -9.73 -3.06 -12.48
N GLY A 85 -10.55 -2.52 -11.59
CA GLY A 85 -11.67 -3.22 -10.93
C GLY A 85 -11.28 -4.44 -10.09
N MET A 86 -10.00 -4.62 -9.79
CA MET A 86 -9.48 -5.78 -9.07
C MET A 86 -9.76 -5.73 -7.57
N SER A 87 -9.56 -6.85 -6.89
CA SER A 87 -9.74 -6.98 -5.45
C SER A 87 -8.56 -6.41 -4.64
N ARG A 88 -8.74 -6.27 -3.33
CA ARG A 88 -7.65 -5.91 -2.40
C ARG A 88 -6.62 -7.02 -2.26
N LEU A 89 -7.03 -8.26 -2.43
CA LEU A 89 -6.10 -9.39 -2.48
C LEU A 89 -5.22 -9.31 -3.72
N ASP A 90 -5.79 -9.01 -4.90
CA ASP A 90 -5.02 -8.85 -6.13
C ASP A 90 -4.02 -7.69 -6.00
N ALA A 91 -4.44 -6.58 -5.39
CA ALA A 91 -3.54 -5.46 -5.09
C ALA A 91 -2.40 -5.85 -4.16
N ALA A 92 -2.66 -6.66 -3.13
CA ALA A 92 -1.61 -7.16 -2.23
C ALA A 92 -0.58 -8.01 -2.98
N LEU A 93 -1.04 -8.89 -3.88
CA LEU A 93 -0.15 -9.71 -4.73
C LEU A 93 0.73 -8.83 -5.64
N ILE A 94 0.13 -7.82 -6.27
CA ILE A 94 0.85 -6.86 -7.14
C ILE A 94 1.90 -6.07 -6.34
N PHE A 95 1.51 -5.46 -5.21
CA PHE A 95 2.44 -4.65 -4.42
C PHE A 95 3.55 -5.48 -3.79
N GLU A 96 3.28 -6.70 -3.37
CA GLU A 96 4.30 -7.62 -2.90
C GLU A 96 5.30 -7.94 -4.01
N ALA A 97 4.82 -8.30 -5.21
CA ALA A 97 5.65 -8.58 -6.36
C ALA A 97 6.51 -7.37 -6.76
N LEU A 98 5.92 -6.17 -6.89
CA LEU A 98 6.65 -4.94 -7.21
C LEU A 98 7.74 -4.61 -6.17
N ALA A 99 7.46 -4.87 -4.89
CA ALA A 99 8.40 -4.57 -3.81
C ALA A 99 9.61 -5.50 -3.78
N THR A 100 9.58 -6.66 -4.45
CA THR A 100 10.79 -7.49 -4.64
C THR A 100 11.85 -6.75 -5.47
N GLY A 101 11.43 -5.91 -6.41
CA GLY A 101 12.31 -5.05 -7.21
C GLY A 101 12.69 -3.76 -6.47
N CYS A 102 11.71 -3.01 -5.96
CA CYS A 102 11.96 -1.77 -5.22
C CYS A 102 10.83 -1.46 -4.21
N PRO A 103 11.03 -1.68 -2.90
CA PRO A 103 10.04 -1.36 -1.88
C PRO A 103 9.57 0.11 -1.91
N THR A 104 10.48 1.05 -2.20
CA THR A 104 10.17 2.49 -2.27
C THR A 104 9.15 2.81 -3.36
N ILE A 105 9.34 2.29 -4.57
CA ILE A 105 8.46 2.58 -5.72
C ILE A 105 7.13 1.86 -5.58
N SER A 106 7.15 0.59 -5.14
CA SER A 106 5.92 -0.15 -4.82
C SER A 106 5.07 0.60 -3.79
N ALA A 107 5.69 1.09 -2.71
CA ALA A 107 5.00 1.85 -1.67
C ALA A 107 4.43 3.17 -2.20
N TYR A 108 5.14 3.87 -3.09
CA TYR A 108 4.58 5.09 -3.69
C TYR A 108 3.38 4.80 -4.60
N LEU A 109 3.47 3.78 -5.45
CA LEU A 109 2.34 3.32 -6.26
C LEU A 109 1.13 2.95 -5.39
N SER A 110 1.36 2.39 -4.19
CA SER A 110 0.29 2.08 -3.25
C SER A 110 -0.42 3.32 -2.71
N ILE A 111 0.33 4.41 -2.44
CA ILE A 111 -0.23 5.71 -2.03
C ILE A 111 -1.04 6.32 -3.17
N HIS A 112 -0.52 6.29 -4.39
CA HIS A 112 -1.21 6.78 -5.58
C HIS A 112 -2.54 6.03 -5.82
N ASN A 113 -2.53 4.70 -5.73
CA ASN A 113 -3.73 3.86 -5.80
C ASN A 113 -4.76 4.23 -4.71
N MET A 114 -4.30 4.48 -3.48
CA MET A 114 -5.18 4.88 -2.39
C MET A 114 -5.86 6.22 -2.68
N VAL A 115 -5.12 7.21 -3.18
CA VAL A 115 -5.67 8.54 -3.58
C VAL A 115 -6.69 8.39 -4.70
N THR A 116 -6.35 7.65 -5.75
CA THR A 116 -7.23 7.39 -6.90
C THR A 116 -8.54 6.74 -6.45
N TRP A 117 -8.44 5.69 -5.63
CA TRP A 117 -9.61 5.00 -5.08
C TRP A 117 -10.47 5.90 -4.18
N MET A 118 -9.85 6.77 -3.36
CA MET A 118 -10.62 7.66 -2.49
C MET A 118 -11.41 8.68 -3.32
N ILE A 119 -10.85 9.21 -4.40
CA ILE A 119 -11.57 10.09 -5.33
C ILE A 119 -12.68 9.32 -6.05
N ASP A 120 -12.40 8.10 -6.53
CA ASP A 120 -13.42 7.26 -7.15
C ASP A 120 -14.57 6.94 -6.18
N ARG A 121 -14.28 6.60 -4.93
CA ARG A 121 -15.26 6.13 -3.95
C ARG A 121 -16.14 7.22 -3.38
N TYR A 122 -15.58 8.43 -3.17
CA TYR A 122 -16.22 9.51 -2.42
C TYR A 122 -16.46 10.78 -3.24
N GLY A 123 -15.87 10.88 -4.42
CA GLY A 123 -16.08 11.98 -5.34
C GLY A 123 -17.47 11.96 -5.98
N SER A 124 -17.96 13.15 -6.37
CA SER A 124 -19.08 13.28 -7.28
C SER A 124 -18.73 12.70 -8.65
N GLU A 125 -19.75 12.42 -9.47
CA GLU A 125 -19.49 11.91 -10.83
C GLU A 125 -18.59 12.87 -11.65
N ALA A 126 -18.77 14.18 -11.51
CA ALA A 126 -17.92 15.15 -12.16
C ALA A 126 -16.44 15.04 -11.71
N GLN A 127 -16.19 14.86 -10.41
CA GLN A 127 -14.83 14.67 -9.88
C GLN A 127 -14.22 13.35 -10.33
N ARG A 128 -15.00 12.28 -10.35
CA ARG A 128 -14.57 10.97 -10.84
C ARG A 128 -14.10 11.07 -12.29
N GLN A 129 -14.93 11.64 -13.17
CA GLN A 129 -14.61 11.79 -14.59
C GLN A 129 -13.44 12.75 -14.85
N LEU A 130 -13.25 13.75 -14.00
CA LEU A 130 -12.17 14.73 -14.14
C LEU A 130 -10.81 14.17 -13.73
N PHE A 131 -10.74 13.45 -12.60
CA PHE A 131 -9.46 13.08 -11.99
C PHE A 131 -9.08 11.62 -12.25
N VAL A 132 -10.03 10.67 -12.12
CA VAL A 132 -9.68 9.24 -12.05
C VAL A 132 -9.07 8.71 -13.34
N PRO A 133 -9.57 9.00 -14.57
CA PRO A 133 -8.94 8.52 -15.79
C PRO A 133 -7.48 8.98 -15.93
N ARG A 134 -7.20 10.22 -15.55
CA ARG A 134 -5.86 10.81 -15.61
C ARG A 134 -4.92 10.29 -14.51
N LEU A 135 -5.46 9.96 -13.34
CA LEU A 135 -4.72 9.26 -12.28
C LEU A 135 -4.44 7.81 -12.67
N SER A 136 -5.40 7.12 -13.29
CA SER A 136 -5.24 5.71 -13.70
C SER A 136 -4.13 5.51 -14.72
N THR A 137 -3.87 6.51 -15.58
CA THR A 137 -2.75 6.52 -16.53
C THR A 137 -1.48 7.16 -15.98
N MET A 138 -1.51 7.68 -14.75
CA MET A 138 -0.44 8.52 -14.19
C MET A 138 -0.08 9.75 -15.06
N GLU A 139 -1.02 10.24 -15.88
CA GLU A 139 -0.95 11.60 -16.41
C GLU A 139 -0.93 12.59 -15.25
N LEU A 140 -1.80 12.39 -14.25
CA LEU A 140 -1.73 13.04 -12.96
C LEU A 140 -1.20 12.08 -11.89
N ILE A 141 -0.35 12.59 -11.03
CA ILE A 141 0.24 11.86 -9.92
C ILE A 141 -0.38 12.35 -8.60
N GLY A 142 -0.82 11.41 -7.75
CA GLY A 142 -1.52 11.70 -6.51
C GLY A 142 -0.67 11.57 -5.25
N SER A 143 -0.84 12.51 -4.32
CA SER A 143 -0.29 12.49 -2.96
C SER A 143 -1.39 12.54 -1.91
N TYR A 144 -1.16 11.88 -0.77
CA TYR A 144 -2.06 11.85 0.38
C TYR A 144 -1.56 12.77 1.49
N CYS A 145 -2.39 13.72 1.93
CA CYS A 145 -2.02 14.79 2.85
C CYS A 145 -2.87 14.76 4.13
N LEU A 146 -2.49 13.93 5.10
CA LEU A 146 -3.14 13.85 6.42
C LEU A 146 -2.27 14.47 7.51
N THR A 147 -1.04 13.96 7.67
CA THR A 147 -0.11 14.25 8.76
C THR A 147 0.31 15.71 8.79
N GLU A 148 0.42 16.28 10.00
CA GLU A 148 0.93 17.63 10.27
C GLU A 148 2.09 17.57 11.26
N PRO A 149 2.89 18.64 11.40
CA PRO A 149 4.00 18.67 12.37
C PRO A 149 3.57 18.33 13.80
N GLY A 150 2.34 18.67 14.19
CA GLY A 150 1.78 18.41 15.52
C GLY A 150 0.74 17.29 15.60
N SER A 151 0.48 16.57 14.50
CA SER A 151 -0.61 15.59 14.39
C SER A 151 -0.22 14.44 13.43
N GLY A 152 0.36 13.40 14.00
CA GLY A 152 0.65 12.14 13.31
C GLY A 152 -0.33 11.05 13.74
N SER A 153 0.00 10.31 14.82
CA SER A 153 -0.85 9.25 15.38
C SER A 153 -2.20 9.77 15.88
N ASP A 154 -2.25 11.01 16.39
CA ASP A 154 -3.50 11.71 16.72
C ASP A 154 -4.00 12.50 15.50
N ALA A 155 -4.42 11.77 14.46
CA ALA A 155 -4.85 12.36 13.20
C ALA A 155 -6.10 13.25 13.33
N ALA A 156 -6.95 13.03 14.32
CA ALA A 156 -8.13 13.86 14.55
C ALA A 156 -7.79 15.26 15.09
N ALA A 157 -6.57 15.47 15.58
CA ALA A 157 -6.09 16.76 16.08
C ALA A 157 -5.47 17.68 15.01
N LEU A 158 -5.60 17.34 13.71
CA LEU A 158 -5.10 18.16 12.60
C LEU A 158 -5.66 19.60 12.68
N LYS A 159 -4.83 20.59 12.28
CA LYS A 159 -5.10 22.02 12.41
C LYS A 159 -5.16 22.78 11.09
N THR A 160 -4.67 22.22 9.98
CA THR A 160 -4.81 22.84 8.65
C THR A 160 -6.27 23.19 8.42
N ARG A 161 -6.56 24.50 8.33
CA ARG A 161 -7.93 25.04 8.32
C ARG A 161 -8.33 25.42 6.91
N ALA A 162 -9.59 25.15 6.56
CA ALA A 162 -10.23 25.63 5.35
C ALA A 162 -11.49 26.43 5.73
N VAL A 163 -11.54 27.68 5.36
CA VAL A 163 -12.65 28.60 5.64
C VAL A 163 -13.38 28.88 4.34
N LEU A 164 -14.69 28.68 4.33
CA LEU A 164 -15.53 28.96 3.16
C LEU A 164 -15.60 30.48 2.92
N ASP A 165 -15.28 30.91 1.69
CA ASP A 165 -15.35 32.29 1.19
C ASP A 165 -16.01 32.27 -0.20
N GLY A 166 -17.31 32.46 -0.24
CA GLY A 166 -18.10 32.35 -1.46
C GLY A 166 -18.09 30.91 -2.03
N ASP A 167 -17.51 30.74 -3.20
CA ASP A 167 -17.42 29.47 -3.93
C ASP A 167 -16.06 28.76 -3.78
N VAL A 168 -15.20 29.24 -2.87
CA VAL A 168 -13.88 28.65 -2.58
C VAL A 168 -13.69 28.43 -1.09
N TYR A 169 -12.80 27.48 -0.75
CA TYR A 169 -12.18 27.36 0.55
C TYR A 169 -10.85 28.10 0.55
N VAL A 170 -10.62 28.95 1.54
CA VAL A 170 -9.30 29.54 1.84
C VAL A 170 -8.59 28.64 2.81
N VAL A 171 -7.53 27.97 2.36
CA VAL A 171 -6.79 26.95 3.11
C VAL A 171 -5.52 27.53 3.69
N ASN A 172 -5.30 27.33 5.00
CA ASN A 172 -4.10 27.73 5.72
C ASN A 172 -3.59 26.59 6.62
N GLY A 173 -2.30 26.29 6.56
CA GLY A 173 -1.67 25.28 7.38
C GLY A 173 -0.51 24.57 6.69
N VAL A 174 -0.03 23.49 7.32
CA VAL A 174 1.13 22.72 6.82
C VAL A 174 0.86 21.23 6.98
N LYS A 175 1.04 20.47 5.91
CA LYS A 175 1.11 19.01 5.92
C LYS A 175 2.56 18.56 5.90
N GLN A 176 2.89 17.52 6.68
CA GLN A 176 4.24 17.06 6.89
C GLN A 176 4.43 15.63 6.39
N PHE A 177 5.64 15.33 5.93
CA PHE A 177 6.04 14.00 5.45
C PHE A 177 5.25 13.50 4.25
N ILE A 178 4.90 14.39 3.33
CA ILE A 178 4.06 14.04 2.17
C ILE A 178 4.93 13.44 1.07
N SER A 179 4.66 12.16 0.78
CA SER A 179 5.30 11.42 -0.31
C SER A 179 4.88 11.97 -1.66
N GLY A 180 5.83 12.15 -2.59
CA GLY A 180 5.59 12.72 -3.91
C GLY A 180 5.47 14.25 -3.93
N ALA A 181 5.47 14.92 -2.77
CA ALA A 181 5.26 16.37 -2.70
C ALA A 181 6.30 17.16 -3.52
N GLY A 182 5.77 18.10 -4.33
CA GLY A 182 6.52 18.90 -5.29
C GLY A 182 6.65 18.26 -6.67
N VAL A 183 6.38 16.94 -6.81
CA VAL A 183 6.29 16.24 -8.10
C VAL A 183 4.84 15.91 -8.42
N SER A 184 4.07 15.42 -7.45
CA SER A 184 2.64 15.10 -7.65
C SER A 184 1.84 16.30 -8.12
N ASP A 185 0.80 16.02 -8.89
CA ASP A 185 -0.10 17.01 -9.49
C ASP A 185 -1.36 17.23 -8.64
N VAL A 186 -1.76 16.21 -7.86
CA VAL A 186 -2.98 16.20 -7.04
C VAL A 186 -2.64 15.83 -5.60
N TYR A 187 -3.12 16.64 -4.67
CA TYR A 187 -2.95 16.50 -3.21
C TYR A 187 -4.30 16.27 -2.56
N LEU A 188 -4.60 15.02 -2.20
CA LEU A 188 -5.80 14.68 -1.45
C LEU A 188 -5.61 15.06 0.02
N THR A 189 -6.19 16.19 0.43
CA THR A 189 -5.83 16.88 1.66
C THR A 189 -6.98 16.88 2.67
N MET A 190 -6.73 16.39 3.88
CA MET A 190 -7.63 16.49 5.02
C MET A 190 -7.46 17.85 5.69
N VAL A 191 -8.56 18.58 5.82
CA VAL A 191 -8.57 19.94 6.36
C VAL A 191 -9.66 20.10 7.42
N ARG A 192 -9.52 21.06 8.31
CA ARG A 192 -10.54 21.40 9.29
C ARG A 192 -11.46 22.48 8.76
N THR A 193 -12.71 22.13 8.54
CA THR A 193 -13.80 23.05 8.14
C THR A 193 -14.75 23.37 9.30
N GLY A 194 -14.78 22.50 10.34
CA GLY A 194 -15.67 22.63 11.49
C GLY A 194 -14.90 22.64 12.82
N GLU A 195 -15.62 22.29 13.89
CA GLU A 195 -15.12 22.25 15.26
C GLU A 195 -14.04 21.16 15.46
N SER A 196 -13.44 21.13 16.64
CA SER A 196 -12.45 20.10 17.00
C SER A 196 -13.06 18.70 16.98
N GLY A 197 -12.20 17.70 16.71
CA GLY A 197 -12.60 16.29 16.62
C GLY A 197 -12.81 15.81 15.18
N PRO A 198 -13.15 14.53 15.02
CA PRO A 198 -13.25 13.87 13.71
C PRO A 198 -14.31 14.48 12.78
N SER A 199 -15.47 14.88 13.34
CA SER A 199 -16.59 15.44 12.56
C SER A 199 -16.33 16.85 12.00
N GLY A 200 -15.28 17.53 12.43
CA GLY A 200 -14.88 18.82 11.88
C GLY A 200 -13.88 18.73 10.74
N ILE A 201 -13.58 17.53 10.22
CA ILE A 201 -12.59 17.31 9.17
C ILE A 201 -13.28 17.02 7.84
N SER A 202 -12.87 17.72 6.79
CA SER A 202 -13.30 17.51 5.40
C SER A 202 -12.11 17.14 4.52
N THR A 203 -12.37 16.69 3.30
CA THR A 203 -11.34 16.30 2.33
C THR A 203 -11.45 17.18 1.09
N LEU A 204 -10.33 17.76 0.66
CA LEU A 204 -10.21 18.55 -0.55
C LEU A 204 -9.24 17.90 -1.54
N VAL A 205 -9.57 17.93 -2.82
CA VAL A 205 -8.66 17.63 -3.93
C VAL A 205 -8.01 18.96 -4.32
N ILE A 206 -6.71 19.10 -4.05
CA ILE A 206 -5.97 20.35 -4.31
C ILE A 206 -4.96 20.08 -5.41
N GLU A 207 -5.03 20.84 -6.51
CA GLU A 207 -4.10 20.73 -7.61
C GLU A 207 -2.79 21.48 -7.30
N LYS A 208 -1.67 21.01 -7.87
CA LYS A 208 -0.32 21.53 -7.61
C LYS A 208 -0.17 23.04 -7.85
N ASP A 209 -0.83 23.55 -8.89
CA ASP A 209 -0.70 24.94 -9.31
C ASP A 209 -1.69 25.88 -8.60
N THR A 210 -2.36 25.40 -7.54
CA THR A 210 -3.26 26.23 -6.73
C THR A 210 -2.47 27.40 -6.12
N PRO A 211 -2.86 28.68 -6.39
CA PRO A 211 -2.22 29.83 -5.77
C PRO A 211 -2.24 29.74 -4.24
N GLY A 212 -1.10 29.97 -3.60
CA GLY A 212 -0.93 29.83 -2.15
C GLY A 212 -0.49 28.44 -1.69
N LEU A 213 -0.31 27.48 -2.63
CA LEU A 213 0.31 26.20 -2.33
C LEU A 213 1.81 26.25 -2.63
N SER A 214 2.62 25.78 -1.69
CA SER A 214 4.08 25.68 -1.83
C SER A 214 4.64 24.45 -1.11
N PHE A 215 5.93 24.16 -1.31
CA PHE A 215 6.57 22.96 -0.82
C PHE A 215 7.83 23.30 0.00
N GLY A 216 7.96 22.67 1.15
CA GLY A 216 9.18 22.71 1.95
C GLY A 216 10.37 22.05 1.24
N ALA A 217 11.54 22.04 1.87
CA ALA A 217 12.71 21.32 1.38
C ALA A 217 12.45 19.79 1.32
N ILE A 218 13.19 19.08 0.47
CA ILE A 218 13.18 17.62 0.44
C ILE A 218 13.81 17.10 1.75
N GLU A 219 13.08 16.24 2.44
CA GLU A 219 13.53 15.64 3.70
C GLU A 219 14.75 14.71 3.47
N LYS A 220 15.72 14.79 4.38
CA LYS A 220 16.82 13.84 4.44
C LYS A 220 16.38 12.63 5.25
N LYS A 221 16.17 11.50 4.57
CA LYS A 221 15.58 10.29 5.17
C LYS A 221 16.62 9.17 5.33
N MET A 222 16.32 8.22 6.20
CA MET A 222 17.05 6.98 6.35
C MET A 222 16.92 6.09 5.09
N GLY A 223 15.69 5.92 4.59
CA GLY A 223 15.33 5.13 3.43
C GLY A 223 14.26 5.83 2.57
N TRP A 224 13.69 5.11 1.60
CA TRP A 224 12.74 5.67 0.64
C TRP A 224 13.32 6.88 -0.14
N ASN A 225 14.62 6.85 -0.42
CA ASN A 225 15.30 7.99 -1.04
C ASN A 225 14.89 8.19 -2.51
N ALA A 226 14.45 7.12 -3.19
CA ALA A 226 13.96 7.16 -4.58
C ALA A 226 12.61 7.87 -4.75
N GLN A 227 12.00 8.40 -3.69
CA GLN A 227 10.79 9.23 -3.79
C GLN A 227 10.93 10.48 -2.91
N PRO A 228 10.50 11.68 -3.36
CA PRO A 228 10.56 12.90 -2.57
C PRO A 228 9.54 12.84 -1.42
N THR A 229 9.95 13.34 -0.27
CA THR A 229 9.07 13.58 0.87
C THR A 229 9.29 15.02 1.33
N ARG A 230 8.21 15.83 1.39
CA ARG A 230 8.32 17.26 1.72
C ARG A 230 7.12 17.68 2.57
N ALA A 231 7.22 18.86 3.19
CA ALA A 231 6.05 19.57 3.67
C ALA A 231 5.24 20.14 2.48
N VAL A 232 3.91 20.15 2.61
CA VAL A 232 2.99 20.88 1.74
C VAL A 232 2.42 22.03 2.56
N ILE A 233 2.62 23.27 2.09
CA ILE A 233 2.36 24.50 2.81
C ILE A 233 1.22 25.24 2.08
N PHE A 234 0.22 25.66 2.84
CA PHE A 234 -0.93 26.41 2.37
C PHE A 234 -0.94 27.79 3.05
N GLU A 235 -0.85 28.84 2.23
CA GLU A 235 -0.89 30.23 2.65
C GLU A 235 -1.97 30.94 1.81
N ASP A 236 -3.16 31.05 2.39
CA ASP A 236 -4.37 31.57 1.73
C ASP A 236 -4.69 30.83 0.40
N ALA A 237 -4.42 29.52 0.34
CA ALA A 237 -4.65 28.74 -0.86
C ALA A 237 -6.15 28.66 -1.17
N ARG A 238 -6.55 29.10 -2.37
CA ARG A 238 -7.96 29.20 -2.79
C ARG A 238 -8.37 27.95 -3.57
N VAL A 239 -9.13 27.09 -2.92
CA VAL A 239 -9.56 25.78 -3.47
C VAL A 239 -11.06 25.84 -3.77
N PRO A 240 -11.53 25.58 -5.00
CA PRO A 240 -12.95 25.56 -5.34
C PRO A 240 -13.76 24.61 -4.45
N VAL A 241 -14.95 25.01 -4.03
CA VAL A 241 -15.88 24.15 -3.28
C VAL A 241 -16.18 22.86 -4.06
N ALA A 242 -16.18 22.94 -5.39
CA ALA A 242 -16.34 21.77 -6.27
C ALA A 242 -15.23 20.70 -6.10
N ASN A 243 -14.10 21.02 -5.48
CA ASN A 243 -13.00 20.08 -5.20
C ASN A 243 -13.13 19.41 -3.82
N ARG A 244 -14.21 19.67 -3.05
CA ARG A 244 -14.49 18.94 -1.82
C ARG A 244 -15.04 17.55 -2.12
N LEU A 245 -14.44 16.49 -1.55
CA LEU A 245 -14.99 15.14 -1.62
C LEU A 245 -16.06 14.96 -0.55
N ALA A 246 -17.23 14.51 -0.97
CA ALA A 246 -18.40 14.28 -0.12
C ALA A 246 -18.82 15.53 0.68
N ASP A 247 -19.61 15.35 1.75
CA ASP A 247 -20.07 16.44 2.61
C ASP A 247 -18.99 16.88 3.60
N GLU A 248 -19.11 18.11 4.12
CA GLU A 248 -18.28 18.55 5.24
C GLU A 248 -18.41 17.60 6.43
N GLY A 249 -17.30 17.44 7.17
CA GLY A 249 -17.25 16.53 8.31
C GLY A 249 -17.02 15.07 7.98
N MET A 250 -17.01 14.69 6.71
CA MET A 250 -16.75 13.31 6.28
C MET A 250 -15.26 12.96 6.14
N GLY A 251 -14.38 13.96 6.21
CA GLY A 251 -12.95 13.79 5.88
C GLY A 251 -12.24 12.77 6.75
N PHE A 252 -12.53 12.71 8.04
CA PHE A 252 -11.90 11.70 8.91
C PHE A 252 -12.33 10.27 8.56
N LYS A 253 -13.61 10.06 8.25
CA LYS A 253 -14.12 8.75 7.80
C LYS A 253 -13.49 8.34 6.47
N ILE A 254 -13.36 9.26 5.53
CA ILE A 254 -12.69 9.07 4.24
C ILE A 254 -11.23 8.68 4.48
N ALA A 255 -10.51 9.42 5.31
CA ALA A 255 -9.12 9.14 5.64
C ALA A 255 -8.92 7.73 6.25
N MET A 256 -9.75 7.35 7.23
CA MET A 256 -9.63 6.04 7.88
C MET A 256 -9.95 4.89 6.95
N SER A 257 -10.94 5.04 6.06
CA SER A 257 -11.26 4.00 5.06
C SER A 257 -10.15 3.80 4.02
N GLY A 258 -9.46 4.87 3.62
CA GLY A 258 -8.27 4.78 2.76
C GLY A 258 -7.14 4.04 3.47
N LEU A 259 -6.91 4.36 4.75
CA LEU A 259 -5.85 3.73 5.54
C LEU A 259 -6.07 2.23 5.80
N ASP A 260 -7.30 1.72 5.88
CA ASP A 260 -7.51 0.27 6.02
C ASP A 260 -6.94 -0.49 4.82
N GLY A 261 -7.19 -0.01 3.59
CA GLY A 261 -6.57 -0.56 2.40
C GLY A 261 -5.05 -0.28 2.32
N GLY A 262 -4.62 0.93 2.68
CA GLY A 262 -3.21 1.30 2.74
C GLY A 262 -2.38 0.40 3.65
N ARG A 263 -2.94 -0.04 4.79
CA ARG A 263 -2.30 -0.99 5.71
C ARG A 263 -2.02 -2.34 5.06
N ILE A 264 -2.93 -2.84 4.24
CA ILE A 264 -2.72 -4.06 3.44
C ILE A 264 -1.60 -3.82 2.44
N ASN A 265 -1.66 -2.72 1.70
CA ASN A 265 -0.69 -2.39 0.66
C ASN A 265 0.73 -2.28 1.21
N ILE A 266 0.92 -1.53 2.32
CA ILE A 266 2.25 -1.38 2.91
C ILE A 266 2.76 -2.66 3.58
N GLY A 267 1.84 -3.48 4.11
CA GLY A 267 2.15 -4.83 4.55
C GLY A 267 2.71 -5.67 3.40
N ALA A 268 2.06 -5.67 2.24
CA ALA A 268 2.51 -6.35 1.03
C ALA A 268 3.89 -5.84 0.56
N CYS A 269 4.09 -4.52 0.53
CA CYS A 269 5.40 -3.93 0.22
C CYS A 269 6.50 -4.41 1.18
N SER A 270 6.18 -4.59 2.47
CA SER A 270 7.13 -5.13 3.45
C SER A 270 7.50 -6.58 3.18
N LEU A 271 6.50 -7.40 2.82
CA LEU A 271 6.71 -8.81 2.51
C LEU A 271 7.55 -8.98 1.24
N GLY A 272 7.28 -8.18 0.19
CA GLY A 272 8.06 -8.23 -1.05
C GLY A 272 9.52 -7.83 -0.85
N GLY A 273 9.78 -6.74 -0.11
CA GLY A 273 11.16 -6.37 0.25
C GLY A 273 11.87 -7.44 1.07
N ALA A 274 11.15 -8.07 2.02
CA ALA A 274 11.68 -9.17 2.82
C ALA A 274 11.95 -10.43 1.97
N GLN A 275 11.07 -10.76 1.02
CA GLN A 275 11.29 -11.85 0.08
C GLN A 275 12.57 -11.63 -0.73
N SER A 276 12.76 -10.43 -1.29
CA SER A 276 13.99 -10.08 -2.00
C SER A 276 15.23 -10.22 -1.12
N ALA A 277 15.15 -9.84 0.15
CA ALA A 277 16.26 -10.00 1.09
C ALA A 277 16.57 -11.47 1.41
N LEU A 278 15.53 -12.30 1.58
CA LEU A 278 15.67 -13.74 1.79
C LEU A 278 16.31 -14.42 0.57
N ASP A 279 15.83 -14.11 -0.65
CA ASP A 279 16.34 -14.71 -1.90
C ASP A 279 17.83 -14.36 -2.11
N LYS A 280 18.20 -13.09 -1.86
CA LYS A 280 19.62 -12.66 -1.88
C LYS A 280 20.45 -13.40 -0.84
N SER A 281 19.90 -13.63 0.36
CA SER A 281 20.60 -14.38 1.41
C SER A 281 20.79 -15.85 1.06
N LEU A 282 19.80 -16.48 0.41
CA LEU A 282 19.92 -17.87 -0.08
C LEU A 282 21.01 -17.99 -1.13
N THR A 283 21.05 -17.07 -2.09
CA THR A 283 22.09 -17.01 -3.12
C THR A 283 23.47 -16.82 -2.47
N TYR A 284 23.60 -15.79 -1.63
CA TYR A 284 24.87 -15.49 -0.96
C TYR A 284 25.36 -16.64 -0.08
N ALA A 285 24.47 -17.29 0.68
CA ALA A 285 24.85 -18.39 1.56
C ALA A 285 25.34 -19.62 0.79
N ASN A 286 24.84 -19.86 -0.42
CA ASN A 286 25.30 -20.94 -1.28
C ASN A 286 26.65 -20.65 -1.95
N ASP A 287 26.96 -19.39 -2.24
CA ASP A 287 28.19 -19.00 -2.93
C ASP A 287 29.34 -18.73 -1.96
N ARG A 288 29.05 -18.08 -0.82
CA ARG A 288 30.05 -17.67 0.16
C ARG A 288 30.64 -18.87 0.91
N LYS A 289 31.95 -18.93 0.97
CA LYS A 289 32.69 -19.96 1.74
C LYS A 289 33.40 -19.36 2.94
N ALA A 290 33.34 -20.05 4.08
CA ALA A 290 34.07 -19.78 5.28
C ALA A 290 34.39 -21.09 6.01
N PHE A 291 35.50 -21.19 6.71
CA PHE A 291 35.94 -22.40 7.43
C PHE A 291 35.95 -23.66 6.55
N GLY A 292 36.31 -23.52 5.29
CA GLY A 292 36.48 -24.60 4.33
C GLY A 292 35.20 -25.13 3.65
N LYS A 293 34.02 -24.59 3.93
CA LYS A 293 32.74 -24.96 3.31
C LYS A 293 31.85 -23.77 3.02
N ARG A 294 30.73 -23.97 2.30
CA ARG A 294 29.72 -22.93 2.08
C ARG A 294 29.14 -22.50 3.42
N ILE A 295 28.75 -21.23 3.56
CA ILE A 295 28.09 -20.81 4.79
C ILE A 295 26.71 -21.43 4.93
N ALA A 296 26.04 -21.81 3.83
CA ALA A 296 24.81 -22.60 3.82
C ALA A 296 24.94 -23.98 4.49
N ASP A 297 26.16 -24.53 4.64
CA ASP A 297 26.40 -25.84 5.27
C ASP A 297 26.50 -25.75 6.82
N PHE A 298 26.35 -24.54 7.40
CA PHE A 298 26.30 -24.36 8.86
C PHE A 298 24.85 -24.43 9.36
N GLN A 299 24.57 -25.33 10.29
CA GLN A 299 23.22 -25.57 10.82
C GLN A 299 22.58 -24.31 11.42
N SER A 300 23.36 -23.45 12.07
CA SER A 300 22.87 -22.19 12.63
C SER A 300 22.32 -21.24 11.56
N LEU A 301 22.92 -21.21 10.36
CA LEU A 301 22.40 -20.40 9.24
C LEU A 301 21.21 -21.07 8.56
N GLN A 302 21.20 -22.40 8.46
CA GLN A 302 20.04 -23.15 7.97
C GLN A 302 18.80 -22.88 8.84
N PHE A 303 18.94 -22.88 10.16
CA PHE A 303 17.85 -22.56 11.07
C PHE A 303 17.37 -21.12 10.90
N LYS A 304 18.27 -20.16 10.82
CA LYS A 304 17.92 -18.76 10.58
C LYS A 304 17.14 -18.57 9.26
N LEU A 305 17.58 -19.17 8.17
CA LEU A 305 16.90 -19.12 6.87
C LEU A 305 15.52 -19.82 6.93
N ALA A 306 15.39 -20.92 7.66
CA ALA A 306 14.11 -21.61 7.87
C ALA A 306 13.12 -20.74 8.68
N ASP A 307 13.59 -20.09 9.74
CA ASP A 307 12.78 -19.16 10.56
C ASP A 307 12.33 -17.97 9.72
N MET A 308 13.23 -17.32 8.96
CA MET A 308 12.91 -16.22 8.05
C MET A 308 11.81 -16.60 7.04
N ALA A 309 11.94 -17.77 6.40
CA ALA A 309 10.96 -18.27 5.44
C ALA A 309 9.60 -18.56 6.09
N THR A 310 9.61 -19.18 7.29
CA THR A 310 8.39 -19.53 8.03
C THR A 310 7.64 -18.28 8.47
N ASP A 311 8.32 -17.32 9.07
CA ASP A 311 7.71 -16.08 9.54
C ASP A 311 7.13 -15.26 8.38
N LEU A 312 7.85 -15.22 7.24
CA LEU A 312 7.41 -14.53 6.05
C LEU A 312 6.12 -15.16 5.48
N GLU A 313 6.06 -16.49 5.40
CA GLU A 313 4.88 -17.20 4.90
C GLU A 313 3.67 -17.06 5.83
N CYS A 314 3.88 -17.10 7.14
CA CYS A 314 2.83 -16.85 8.12
C CYS A 314 2.26 -15.43 7.99
N ALA A 315 3.13 -14.43 7.84
CA ALA A 315 2.71 -13.04 7.68
C ALA A 315 1.96 -12.81 6.36
N ARG A 316 2.42 -13.43 5.26
CA ARG A 316 1.79 -13.39 3.93
C ARG A 316 0.38 -13.95 3.95
N THR A 317 0.23 -15.16 4.45
CA THR A 317 -1.07 -15.83 4.53
C THR A 317 -2.07 -15.01 5.36
N PHE A 318 -1.61 -14.42 6.47
CA PHE A 318 -2.48 -13.58 7.29
C PHE A 318 -2.82 -12.25 6.60
N LEU A 319 -1.90 -11.67 5.83
CA LEU A 319 -2.16 -10.47 5.02
C LEU A 319 -3.23 -10.75 3.95
N TRP A 320 -3.16 -11.87 3.24
CA TRP A 320 -4.17 -12.28 2.25
C TRP A 320 -5.55 -12.44 2.88
N ARG A 321 -5.63 -13.08 4.06
CA ARG A 321 -6.88 -13.15 4.82
C ARG A 321 -7.45 -11.77 5.14
N ALA A 322 -6.61 -10.83 5.57
CA ALA A 322 -7.05 -9.49 5.89
C ALA A 322 -7.52 -8.72 4.63
N ALA A 323 -6.84 -8.89 3.50
CA ALA A 323 -7.23 -8.32 2.22
C ALA A 323 -8.61 -8.85 1.77
N ALA A 324 -8.80 -10.16 1.79
CA ALA A 324 -10.09 -10.78 1.47
C ALA A 324 -11.23 -10.30 2.38
N SER A 325 -10.97 -10.16 3.70
CA SER A 325 -11.97 -9.65 4.63
C SER A 325 -12.39 -8.20 4.34
N LEU A 326 -11.47 -7.40 3.80
CA LEU A 326 -11.76 -6.02 3.38
C LEU A 326 -12.63 -5.99 2.10
N ASP A 327 -12.37 -6.89 1.14
CA ASP A 327 -13.20 -7.07 -0.06
C ASP A 327 -14.61 -7.50 0.29
N GLU A 328 -14.74 -8.44 1.22
CA GLU A 328 -16.03 -8.94 1.75
C GLU A 328 -16.76 -7.93 2.65
N LYS A 329 -16.12 -6.81 3.00
CA LYS A 329 -16.64 -5.80 3.95
C LYS A 329 -17.00 -6.43 5.31
N ALA A 330 -16.19 -7.38 5.76
CA ALA A 330 -16.39 -8.07 7.03
C ALA A 330 -16.37 -7.07 8.21
N LEU A 331 -17.15 -7.36 9.24
CA LEU A 331 -17.30 -6.45 10.40
C LEU A 331 -15.98 -6.24 11.16
N ASP A 332 -15.08 -7.19 11.10
CA ASP A 332 -13.76 -7.14 11.76
C ASP A 332 -12.61 -6.78 10.79
N ALA A 333 -12.90 -6.35 9.56
CA ALA A 333 -11.89 -6.04 8.54
C ALA A 333 -10.86 -5.01 9.03
N THR A 334 -11.27 -3.91 9.67
CA THR A 334 -10.35 -2.89 10.21
C THR A 334 -9.38 -3.49 11.24
N LYS A 335 -9.84 -4.38 12.13
CA LYS A 335 -9.00 -5.09 13.08
C LYS A 335 -8.01 -6.02 12.36
N LEU A 336 -8.48 -6.80 11.41
CA LEU A 336 -7.62 -7.71 10.64
C LEU A 336 -6.58 -6.95 9.83
N CYS A 337 -6.92 -5.82 9.20
CA CYS A 337 -5.97 -4.94 8.50
C CYS A 337 -4.89 -4.39 9.45
N ALA A 338 -5.28 -3.98 10.67
CA ALA A 338 -4.32 -3.51 11.67
C ALA A 338 -3.38 -4.63 12.16
N MET A 339 -3.92 -5.83 12.41
CA MET A 339 -3.11 -7.01 12.78
C MET A 339 -2.14 -7.39 11.66
N ALA A 340 -2.61 -7.45 10.42
CA ALA A 340 -1.83 -7.82 9.25
C ALA A 340 -0.70 -6.83 8.98
N LYS A 341 -0.99 -5.52 8.99
CA LYS A 341 0.02 -4.48 8.83
C LYS A 341 1.12 -4.61 9.87
N ARG A 342 0.76 -4.71 11.16
CA ARG A 342 1.75 -4.87 12.22
C ARG A 342 2.61 -6.12 12.02
N LEU A 343 1.97 -7.26 11.78
CA LEU A 343 2.69 -8.53 11.60
C LEU A 343 3.62 -8.46 10.38
N ALA A 344 3.12 -8.07 9.22
CA ALA A 344 3.88 -8.02 7.99
C ALA A 344 5.06 -7.04 8.05
N THR A 345 4.88 -5.87 8.68
CA THR A 345 5.96 -4.87 8.77
C THR A 345 7.00 -5.22 9.84
N ASP A 346 6.61 -5.84 10.96
CA ASP A 346 7.57 -6.36 11.96
C ASP A 346 8.37 -7.53 11.37
N THR A 347 7.70 -8.51 10.75
CA THR A 347 8.35 -9.65 10.09
C THR A 347 9.26 -9.19 8.96
N GLY A 348 8.77 -8.31 8.08
CA GLY A 348 9.55 -7.82 6.94
C GLY A 348 10.85 -7.14 7.35
N PHE A 349 10.79 -6.29 8.38
CA PHE A 349 11.99 -5.64 8.91
C PHE A 349 12.95 -6.65 9.54
N ASN A 350 12.45 -7.61 10.33
CA ASN A 350 13.28 -8.62 10.97
C ASN A 350 13.99 -9.51 9.93
N VAL A 351 13.28 -9.99 8.91
CA VAL A 351 13.84 -10.78 7.81
C VAL A 351 14.92 -10.01 7.07
N ALA A 352 14.68 -8.73 6.74
CA ALA A 352 15.68 -7.91 6.06
C ALA A 352 16.91 -7.66 6.92
N ASN A 353 16.75 -7.45 8.24
CA ASN A 353 17.84 -7.28 9.18
C ASN A 353 18.65 -8.59 9.35
N ASP A 354 17.99 -9.73 9.42
CA ASP A 354 18.67 -11.02 9.46
C ASP A 354 19.41 -11.34 8.15
N ALA A 355 18.84 -10.96 7.02
CA ALA A 355 19.50 -11.03 5.72
C ALA A 355 20.80 -10.23 5.69
N LEU A 356 20.79 -8.98 6.23
CA LEU A 356 21.99 -8.16 6.37
C LEU A 356 23.02 -8.86 7.24
N GLN A 357 22.60 -9.44 8.36
CA GLN A 357 23.49 -10.19 9.26
C GLN A 357 24.12 -11.41 8.57
N ILE A 358 23.38 -12.15 7.72
CA ILE A 358 23.90 -13.29 6.96
C ILE A 358 25.01 -12.86 5.98
N HIS A 359 24.85 -11.67 5.35
CA HIS A 359 25.87 -11.11 4.45
C HIS A 359 27.13 -10.60 5.20
N GLY A 360 27.05 -10.43 6.53
CA GLY A 360 28.16 -9.91 7.34
C GLY A 360 28.59 -8.52 6.87
N GLY A 361 29.89 -8.26 6.78
CA GLY A 361 30.42 -6.97 6.36
C GLY A 361 29.94 -6.52 4.95
N TYR A 362 29.71 -7.46 4.05
CA TYR A 362 29.18 -7.17 2.72
C TYR A 362 27.72 -6.69 2.75
N GLY A 363 26.92 -7.14 3.71
CA GLY A 363 25.55 -6.67 3.88
C GLY A 363 25.44 -5.19 4.29
N TYR A 364 26.53 -4.64 4.84
CA TYR A 364 26.65 -3.24 5.26
C TYR A 364 27.08 -2.30 4.14
N LEU A 365 27.49 -2.86 2.98
CA LEU A 365 27.92 -2.11 1.80
C LEU A 365 26.75 -1.86 0.86
N ALA A 366 26.66 -0.64 0.32
CA ALA A 366 25.58 -0.23 -0.58
C ALA A 366 25.47 -1.11 -1.84
N ASP A 367 26.60 -1.56 -2.39
CA ASP A 367 26.68 -2.34 -3.64
C ASP A 367 25.89 -3.67 -3.57
N TYR A 368 25.69 -4.23 -2.38
CA TYR A 368 24.93 -5.46 -2.18
C TYR A 368 23.42 -5.23 -2.06
N GLY A 369 23.00 -3.99 -1.78
CA GLY A 369 21.60 -3.56 -1.74
C GLY A 369 20.76 -4.10 -0.59
N ILE A 370 21.33 -4.91 0.31
CA ILE A 370 20.61 -5.41 1.48
C ILE A 370 20.36 -4.29 2.49
N GLU A 371 21.35 -3.44 2.72
CA GLU A 371 21.22 -2.31 3.64
C GLU A 371 20.12 -1.33 3.19
N LYS A 372 19.94 -1.13 1.87
CA LYS A 372 18.82 -0.34 1.32
C LYS A 372 17.47 -0.95 1.69
N ILE A 373 17.31 -2.26 1.55
CA ILE A 373 16.06 -2.94 1.93
C ILE A 373 15.77 -2.72 3.41
N VAL A 374 16.76 -2.87 4.30
CA VAL A 374 16.59 -2.62 5.74
C VAL A 374 16.16 -1.18 6.00
N ARG A 375 16.80 -0.19 5.35
CA ARG A 375 16.44 1.23 5.50
C ARG A 375 15.02 1.52 5.02
N ASP A 376 14.64 0.95 3.89
CA ASP A 376 13.33 1.15 3.30
C ASP A 376 12.21 0.51 4.16
N LEU A 377 12.41 -0.71 4.63
CA LEU A 377 11.39 -1.40 5.42
C LEU A 377 11.23 -0.83 6.83
N ARG A 378 12.24 -0.11 7.35
CA ARG A 378 12.14 0.46 8.69
C ARG A 378 10.98 1.44 8.85
N VAL A 379 10.69 2.23 7.85
CA VAL A 379 9.60 3.22 7.91
C VAL A 379 8.22 2.57 7.86
N HIS A 380 8.09 1.36 7.32
CA HIS A 380 6.81 0.64 7.24
C HIS A 380 6.19 0.35 8.61
N GLN A 381 7.02 0.22 9.66
CA GLN A 381 6.54 0.09 11.04
C GLN A 381 5.98 1.41 11.62
N ILE A 382 6.26 2.54 10.97
CA ILE A 382 5.94 3.90 11.46
C ILE A 382 4.76 4.51 10.72
N LEU A 383 4.77 4.45 9.38
CA LEU A 383 3.76 5.09 8.55
C LEU A 383 2.41 4.34 8.51
N GLU A 384 1.38 5.00 8.01
CA GLU A 384 -0.01 4.48 7.90
C GLU A 384 -0.58 3.98 9.24
N GLY A 385 -0.15 4.65 10.30
CA GLY A 385 -0.35 4.27 11.69
C GLY A 385 0.79 3.42 12.23
N THR A 386 1.47 3.93 13.27
CA THR A 386 2.58 3.18 13.90
C THR A 386 2.10 1.80 14.38
N ASN A 387 3.02 0.85 14.53
CA ASN A 387 2.65 -0.47 15.04
C ASN A 387 2.08 -0.44 16.47
N GLU A 388 2.32 0.63 17.24
CA GLU A 388 1.65 0.92 18.50
C GLU A 388 0.18 1.31 18.29
N ILE A 389 -0.11 2.12 17.27
CA ILE A 389 -1.50 2.46 16.89
C ILE A 389 -2.24 1.20 16.37
N MET A 390 -1.57 0.33 15.64
CA MET A 390 -2.17 -0.96 15.23
C MET A 390 -2.56 -1.79 16.44
N ARG A 391 -1.69 -1.88 17.47
CA ARG A 391 -2.01 -2.57 18.73
C ARG A 391 -3.19 -1.92 19.44
N LEU A 392 -3.27 -0.59 19.43
CA LEU A 392 -4.38 0.15 20.04
C LEU A 392 -5.71 -0.13 19.34
N ILE A 393 -5.72 -0.19 17.99
CA ILE A 393 -6.94 -0.54 17.22
C ILE A 393 -7.40 -1.95 17.60
N VAL A 394 -6.50 -2.92 17.60
CA VAL A 394 -6.80 -4.31 17.97
C VAL A 394 -7.31 -4.41 19.41
N ALA A 395 -6.62 -3.77 20.36
CA ALA A 395 -7.00 -3.80 21.77
C ALA A 395 -8.40 -3.20 22.01
N ARG A 396 -8.72 -2.07 21.36
CA ARG A 396 -10.05 -1.45 21.47
C ARG A 396 -11.19 -2.31 20.91
N ASP A 397 -10.91 -3.12 19.91
CA ASP A 397 -11.89 -4.07 19.39
C ASP A 397 -12.10 -5.24 20.36
N LEU A 398 -11.01 -5.76 20.94
CA LEU A 398 -11.04 -6.92 21.86
C LEU A 398 -11.68 -6.62 23.22
N VAL A 399 -11.36 -5.46 23.81
CA VAL A 399 -11.83 -5.11 25.15
C VAL A 399 -13.12 -4.26 25.16
N GLY A 400 -13.61 -3.92 23.98
CA GLY A 400 -14.68 -2.95 23.81
C GLY A 400 -14.18 -1.51 24.03
N ARG A 401 -14.88 -0.53 23.44
CA ARG A 401 -14.64 0.87 23.79
C ARG A 401 -15.17 1.06 25.19
N GLY A 402 -14.28 1.27 26.15
CA GLY A 402 -14.70 1.77 27.46
C GLY A 402 -15.54 3.04 27.23
N ASN A 403 -16.73 3.07 27.79
CA ASN A 403 -17.66 4.20 27.74
C ASN A 403 -17.02 5.48 28.28
#